data_24cd747620805490c5dce930a2e93530
#
_entry.id   24cd747620805490c5dce930a2e93530
#
_cell.length_a   1.000
_cell.length_b   1.000
_cell.length_c   1.000
_cell.angle_alpha   90.00
_cell.angle_beta   90.00
_cell.angle_gamma   90.00
#
_symmetry.space_group_name_H-M   'P 1'
#
loop_
_entity.id
_entity.type
_entity.pdbx_description
1 polymer ?
#
loop_
_entity_poly.entity_id
_entity_poly.type
_entity_poly.pdbx_seq_one_letter_code
_entity_poly.pdbx_strand_id
1 'polypeptide(L)'
;DDKLFLDAMLAAMQRDRATPMNKYLTTICHQYGVIPFAGRLKEMLEAPIGKPDDGIANRDLTWLSMLCCDPKLTASDRTFLASLCETTTQRFYGIFCDPKNMQYGDRALPELIKPLAALLQALLSTGQDLLAKKFVASFRAMPIRFDRDSVQIPCLLNLIPWSRKQLPPVLAQWFEAIRTELIAATSRSPQQPTNWTRPAKIEGTYGMFGVSSRYNTQLNKFLADPKTETLTILAAESERNEIIRTVNTHQCDVTHRLEKKGNRYQLVLTKTLGSYERAVKQYADDLKLLAALADHVVGM
;
A
#
# COMPACT_ATOMS: atom_id res chain seq x y z
N ASP A 1 46.41 -3.71 -1.02
CA ASP A 1 45.31 -4.18 -1.95
C ASP A 1 43.94 -4.33 -1.26
N ASP A 2 43.71 -3.39 -0.36
CA ASP A 2 42.41 -3.34 0.40
C ASP A 2 41.20 -3.18 -0.53
N LYS A 3 41.38 -2.54 -1.69
CA LYS A 3 40.33 -2.34 -2.67
C LYS A 3 39.84 -3.64 -3.32
N LEU A 4 40.78 -4.53 -3.70
CA LEU A 4 40.45 -5.85 -4.25
C LEU A 4 39.76 -6.75 -3.24
N PHE A 5 40.20 -6.69 -1.98
CA PHE A 5 39.54 -7.40 -0.89
C PHE A 5 38.10 -6.90 -0.66
N LEU A 6 37.89 -5.59 -0.66
CA LEU A 6 36.61 -4.96 -0.51
C LEU A 6 35.66 -5.25 -1.68
N ASP A 7 36.16 -5.22 -2.92
CA ASP A 7 35.36 -5.60 -4.10
C ASP A 7 34.96 -7.08 -4.05
N ALA A 8 35.87 -7.97 -3.64
CA ALA A 8 35.58 -9.39 -3.47
C ALA A 8 34.55 -9.62 -2.35
N MET A 9 34.64 -8.89 -1.25
CA MET A 9 33.71 -8.95 -0.14
C MET A 9 32.32 -8.45 -0.55
N LEU A 10 32.21 -7.32 -1.24
CA LEU A 10 30.95 -6.81 -1.78
C LEU A 10 30.32 -7.78 -2.78
N ALA A 11 31.15 -8.42 -3.63
CA ALA A 11 30.68 -9.44 -4.56
C ALA A 11 30.18 -10.71 -3.83
N ALA A 12 30.83 -11.12 -2.76
CA ALA A 12 30.39 -12.24 -1.91
C ALA A 12 29.06 -11.91 -1.21
N MET A 13 28.93 -10.70 -0.68
CA MET A 13 27.72 -10.21 -0.04
C MET A 13 26.52 -10.10 -0.99
N GLN A 14 26.74 -9.84 -2.28
CA GLN A 14 25.69 -9.87 -3.30
C GLN A 14 25.14 -11.28 -3.55
N ARG A 15 25.99 -12.31 -3.40
CA ARG A 15 25.60 -13.72 -3.58
C ARG A 15 24.84 -14.29 -2.39
N ASP A 16 25.17 -13.84 -1.18
CA ASP A 16 24.52 -14.25 0.05
C ASP A 16 23.43 -13.25 0.43
N ARG A 17 22.19 -13.52 -0.01
CA ARG A 17 21.00 -12.71 0.26
C ARG A 17 20.59 -12.69 1.75
N ALA A 18 21.14 -13.57 2.57
CA ALA A 18 20.77 -13.74 3.98
C ALA A 18 21.56 -12.84 4.91
N THR A 19 22.68 -12.29 4.47
CA THR A 19 23.55 -11.47 5.35
C THR A 19 23.05 -10.02 5.37
N PRO A 20 22.89 -9.37 6.55
CA PRO A 20 22.51 -7.97 6.64
C PRO A 20 23.64 -7.07 6.12
N MET A 21 23.61 -6.84 4.81
CA MET A 21 24.60 -6.06 4.06
C MET A 21 24.81 -4.64 4.58
N ASN A 22 23.76 -4.06 5.16
CA ASN A 22 23.67 -2.65 5.48
C ASN A 22 24.77 -2.17 6.43
N LYS A 23 25.06 -2.94 7.49
CA LYS A 23 26.02 -2.54 8.51
C LYS A 23 27.45 -2.53 7.99
N TYR A 24 27.85 -3.54 7.23
CA TYR A 24 29.21 -3.66 6.70
C TYR A 24 29.46 -2.67 5.59
N LEU A 25 28.52 -2.51 4.67
CA LEU A 25 28.61 -1.56 3.58
C LEU A 25 28.75 -0.12 4.08
N THR A 26 27.93 0.28 5.04
CA THR A 26 28.02 1.62 5.65
C THR A 26 29.36 1.82 6.38
N THR A 27 29.87 0.83 7.10
CA THR A 27 31.16 0.91 7.77
C THR A 27 32.31 1.11 6.77
N ILE A 28 32.30 0.37 5.68
CA ILE A 28 33.32 0.46 4.62
C ILE A 28 33.26 1.82 3.92
N CYS A 29 32.08 2.25 3.50
CA CYS A 29 31.89 3.56 2.85
C CYS A 29 32.22 4.72 3.80
N HIS A 30 31.97 4.55 5.11
CA HIS A 30 32.36 5.52 6.13
C HIS A 30 33.89 5.64 6.25
N GLN A 31 34.61 4.54 6.12
CA GLN A 31 36.09 4.51 6.25
C GLN A 31 36.80 5.00 4.98
N TYR A 32 36.33 4.63 3.80
CA TYR A 32 37.01 4.84 2.53
C TYR A 32 36.31 5.84 1.59
N GLY A 33 35.17 6.39 1.97
CA GLY A 33 34.27 7.16 1.10
C GLY A 33 33.40 6.27 0.24
N VAL A 34 32.47 6.87 -0.50
CA VAL A 34 31.51 6.20 -1.38
C VAL A 34 32.04 6.03 -2.81
N ILE A 35 32.78 7.02 -3.28
CA ILE A 35 33.26 7.10 -4.66
C ILE A 35 34.07 5.85 -5.09
N PRO A 36 34.98 5.29 -4.26
CA PRO A 36 35.72 4.09 -4.65
C PRO A 36 34.83 2.88 -4.99
N PHE A 37 33.60 2.87 -4.49
CA PHE A 37 32.62 1.77 -4.67
C PHE A 37 31.47 2.13 -5.62
N ALA A 38 31.53 3.29 -6.26
CA ALA A 38 30.45 3.86 -7.08
C ALA A 38 29.89 2.86 -8.12
N GLY A 39 30.78 2.17 -8.86
CA GLY A 39 30.37 1.18 -9.85
C GLY A 39 29.56 0.04 -9.24
N ARG A 40 30.02 -0.49 -8.11
CA ARG A 40 29.32 -1.59 -7.41
C ARG A 40 27.98 -1.17 -6.82
N LEU A 41 27.92 -0.02 -6.19
CA LEU A 41 26.67 0.51 -5.65
C LEU A 41 25.64 0.72 -6.75
N LYS A 42 26.06 1.19 -7.91
CA LYS A 42 25.22 1.33 -9.09
C LYS A 42 24.72 -0.02 -9.59
N GLU A 43 25.61 -1.00 -9.78
CA GLU A 43 25.23 -2.37 -10.17
C GLU A 43 24.23 -3.00 -9.19
N MET A 44 24.39 -2.80 -7.89
CA MET A 44 23.45 -3.29 -6.89
C MET A 44 22.04 -2.73 -7.06
N LEU A 45 21.92 -1.46 -7.45
CA LEU A 45 20.63 -0.81 -7.71
C LEU A 45 20.08 -1.14 -9.09
N GLU A 46 20.95 -1.31 -10.08
CA GLU A 46 20.58 -1.57 -11.49
C GLU A 46 20.37 -3.04 -11.80
N ALA A 47 20.83 -3.97 -10.94
CA ALA A 47 20.62 -5.40 -11.16
C ALA A 47 19.16 -5.68 -11.54
N PRO A 48 18.91 -6.56 -12.53
CA PRO A 48 17.56 -6.84 -13.01
C PRO A 48 16.67 -7.20 -11.84
N ILE A 49 15.51 -6.58 -11.82
CA ILE A 49 14.44 -6.99 -10.93
C ILE A 49 14.02 -8.35 -11.44
N GLY A 50 14.30 -9.41 -10.68
CA GLY A 50 13.79 -10.75 -10.96
C GLY A 50 12.27 -10.75 -11.07
N LYS A 51 11.64 -11.91 -11.05
CA LYS A 51 10.18 -12.03 -11.04
C LYS A 51 9.55 -11.05 -10.03
N PRO A 52 8.28 -10.67 -10.20
CA PRO A 52 7.58 -9.72 -9.31
C PRO A 52 7.81 -9.93 -7.81
N ASP A 53 8.01 -11.19 -7.42
CA ASP A 53 8.28 -11.60 -6.03
C ASP A 53 9.73 -11.29 -5.57
N ASP A 54 10.65 -11.02 -6.49
CA ASP A 54 12.08 -10.71 -6.23
C ASP A 54 12.41 -9.23 -6.43
N GLY A 55 11.42 -8.37 -6.64
CA GLY A 55 11.59 -7.00 -7.10
C GLY A 55 12.19 -6.02 -6.10
N ILE A 56 12.16 -4.73 -6.44
CA ILE A 56 12.60 -3.60 -5.58
C ILE A 56 11.91 -3.64 -4.21
N ALA A 57 10.69 -4.16 -4.13
CA ALA A 57 9.95 -4.36 -2.89
C ALA A 57 10.74 -5.20 -1.86
N ASN A 58 11.51 -6.18 -2.32
CA ASN A 58 12.33 -7.04 -1.46
C ASN A 58 13.76 -6.52 -1.28
N ARG A 59 14.13 -5.41 -1.95
CA ARG A 59 15.45 -4.82 -1.76
C ARG A 59 15.45 -3.95 -0.51
N ASP A 60 16.34 -4.29 0.38
CA ASP A 60 16.63 -3.44 1.51
C ASP A 60 17.38 -2.19 1.04
N LEU A 61 16.67 -1.07 0.92
CA LEU A 61 17.24 0.24 0.62
C LEU A 61 17.76 0.98 1.87
N THR A 62 17.72 0.32 3.03
CA THR A 62 18.17 0.92 4.31
C THR A 62 19.63 1.35 4.25
N TRP A 63 20.48 0.58 3.54
CA TRP A 63 21.87 0.97 3.34
C TRP A 63 22.03 2.31 2.60
N LEU A 64 21.19 2.57 1.60
CA LEU A 64 21.23 3.83 0.85
C LEU A 64 20.85 5.00 1.76
N SER A 65 19.77 4.86 2.53
CA SER A 65 19.38 5.90 3.51
C SER A 65 20.44 6.11 4.58
N MET A 66 21.03 5.05 5.09
CA MET A 66 22.12 5.14 6.09
C MET A 66 23.35 5.87 5.54
N LEU A 67 23.77 5.57 4.30
CA LEU A 67 24.87 6.28 3.65
C LEU A 67 24.51 7.77 3.45
N CYS A 68 23.32 8.08 2.93
CA CYS A 68 22.90 9.46 2.70
C CYS A 68 22.83 10.31 3.99
N CYS A 69 22.60 9.68 5.13
CA CYS A 69 22.57 10.32 6.45
C CYS A 69 23.94 10.49 7.10
N ASP A 70 25.01 9.93 6.54
CA ASP A 70 26.33 10.00 7.15
C ASP A 70 26.88 11.43 7.08
N PRO A 71 27.17 12.09 8.23
CA PRO A 71 27.68 13.44 8.27
C PRO A 71 29.12 13.57 7.74
N LYS A 72 29.88 12.48 7.68
CA LYS A 72 31.29 12.47 7.26
C LYS A 72 31.49 12.41 5.75
N LEU A 73 30.43 12.23 4.99
CA LEU A 73 30.51 12.18 3.53
C LEU A 73 31.04 13.48 2.94
N THR A 74 31.94 13.34 1.95
CA THR A 74 32.44 14.46 1.15
C THR A 74 31.34 15.02 0.25
N ALA A 75 31.57 16.22 -0.30
CA ALA A 75 30.65 16.79 -1.30
C ALA A 75 30.49 15.90 -2.54
N SER A 76 31.58 15.27 -2.98
CA SER A 76 31.56 14.34 -4.11
C SER A 76 30.73 13.09 -3.82
N ASP A 77 30.87 12.49 -2.61
CA ASP A 77 30.06 11.36 -2.20
C ASP A 77 28.57 11.71 -2.16
N ARG A 78 28.22 12.89 -1.63
CA ARG A 78 26.84 13.36 -1.58
C ARG A 78 26.24 13.55 -2.97
N THR A 79 27.00 14.13 -3.90
CA THR A 79 26.56 14.33 -5.29
C THR A 79 26.32 12.97 -5.96
N PHE A 80 27.19 12.00 -5.76
CA PHE A 80 27.00 10.66 -6.30
C PHE A 80 25.79 9.95 -5.70
N LEU A 81 25.62 9.99 -4.37
CA LEU A 81 24.46 9.40 -3.71
C LEU A 81 23.15 10.07 -4.13
N ALA A 82 23.15 11.39 -4.35
CA ALA A 82 21.99 12.09 -4.90
C ALA A 82 21.59 11.56 -6.28
N SER A 83 22.58 11.34 -7.17
CA SER A 83 22.34 10.73 -8.49
C SER A 83 21.80 9.29 -8.38
N LEU A 84 22.30 8.49 -7.44
CA LEU A 84 21.76 7.15 -7.17
C LEU A 84 20.31 7.20 -6.67
N CYS A 85 19.99 8.11 -5.75
CA CYS A 85 18.63 8.30 -5.24
C CYS A 85 17.67 8.70 -6.38
N GLU A 86 18.09 9.60 -7.27
CA GLU A 86 17.29 10.00 -8.42
C GLU A 86 17.01 8.82 -9.36
N THR A 87 18.05 8.08 -9.76
CA THR A 87 17.90 6.89 -10.62
C THR A 87 17.00 5.84 -9.98
N THR A 88 17.18 5.59 -8.68
CA THR A 88 16.35 4.62 -7.93
C THR A 88 14.90 5.07 -7.89
N THR A 89 14.65 6.37 -7.66
CA THR A 89 13.30 6.95 -7.64
C THR A 89 12.62 6.83 -8.99
N GLN A 90 13.32 7.11 -10.09
CA GLN A 90 12.78 6.98 -11.44
C GLN A 90 12.40 5.53 -11.76
N ARG A 91 13.25 4.57 -11.38
CA ARG A 91 12.94 3.13 -11.53
C ARG A 91 11.75 2.72 -10.70
N PHE A 92 11.71 3.15 -9.44
CA PHE A 92 10.58 2.88 -8.56
C PHE A 92 9.28 3.43 -9.14
N TYR A 93 9.33 4.67 -9.66
CA TYR A 93 8.20 5.31 -10.32
C TYR A 93 7.70 4.50 -11.52
N GLY A 94 8.60 4.09 -12.41
CA GLY A 94 8.24 3.29 -13.59
C GLY A 94 7.62 1.93 -13.27
N ILE A 95 7.99 1.33 -12.13
CA ILE A 95 7.47 0.01 -11.73
C ILE A 95 6.14 0.12 -10.99
N PHE A 96 6.06 1.02 -10.01
CA PHE A 96 4.94 1.04 -9.06
C PHE A 96 3.97 2.19 -9.28
N CYS A 97 4.41 3.30 -9.86
CA CYS A 97 3.60 4.51 -10.03
C CYS A 97 3.15 4.76 -11.47
N ASP A 98 3.61 3.98 -12.45
CA ASP A 98 3.09 4.07 -13.82
C ASP A 98 1.73 3.40 -13.91
N PRO A 99 0.64 4.15 -14.29
CA PRO A 99 -0.69 3.57 -14.47
C PRO A 99 -0.75 2.46 -15.52
N LYS A 100 0.19 2.47 -16.47
CA LYS A 100 0.27 1.46 -17.54
C LYS A 100 0.88 0.15 -17.06
N ASN A 101 1.54 0.16 -15.91
CA ASN A 101 2.16 -1.04 -15.36
C ASN A 101 1.16 -1.86 -14.55
N MET A 102 0.51 -2.82 -15.21
CA MET A 102 -0.49 -3.71 -14.63
C MET A 102 0.13 -4.90 -13.86
N GLN A 103 1.45 -4.99 -13.75
CA GLN A 103 2.15 -6.14 -13.18
C GLN A 103 1.71 -6.48 -11.75
N TYR A 104 1.37 -5.46 -10.95
CA TYR A 104 0.97 -5.62 -9.55
C TYR A 104 -0.55 -5.57 -9.32
N GLY A 105 -1.34 -5.40 -10.40
CA GLY A 105 -2.79 -5.26 -10.31
C GLY A 105 -3.23 -4.07 -9.43
N ASP A 106 -4.49 -4.11 -9.01
CA ASP A 106 -5.10 -3.10 -8.14
C ASP A 106 -5.17 -3.64 -6.69
N ARG A 107 -4.00 -3.79 -6.06
CA ARG A 107 -3.89 -4.18 -4.64
C ARG A 107 -3.00 -3.21 -3.88
N ALA A 108 -3.21 -3.11 -2.58
CA ALA A 108 -2.28 -2.43 -1.68
C ALA A 108 -0.94 -3.18 -1.63
N LEU A 109 0.16 -2.43 -1.50
CA LEU A 109 1.54 -2.95 -1.52
C LEU A 109 2.25 -2.64 -0.18
N PRO A 110 1.85 -3.27 0.94
CA PRO A 110 2.46 -3.02 2.25
C PRO A 110 3.94 -3.43 2.32
N GLU A 111 4.39 -4.31 1.45
CA GLU A 111 5.81 -4.68 1.28
C GLU A 111 6.69 -3.50 0.90
N LEU A 112 6.12 -2.43 0.35
CA LEU A 112 6.85 -1.23 -0.05
C LEU A 112 7.13 -0.24 1.10
N ILE A 113 6.56 -0.43 2.28
CA ILE A 113 6.70 0.51 3.42
C ILE A 113 8.16 0.82 3.71
N LYS A 114 8.99 -0.21 3.89
CA LYS A 114 10.43 -0.03 4.21
C LYS A 114 11.22 0.58 3.05
N PRO A 115 11.13 0.09 1.80
CA PRO A 115 11.78 0.71 0.66
C PRO A 115 11.39 2.16 0.44
N LEU A 116 10.10 2.49 0.59
CA LEU A 116 9.59 3.86 0.47
C LEU A 116 10.17 4.79 1.51
N ALA A 117 10.14 4.38 2.79
CA ALA A 117 10.68 5.16 3.88
C ALA A 117 12.20 5.39 3.70
N ALA A 118 12.94 4.34 3.36
CA ALA A 118 14.38 4.44 3.12
C ALA A 118 14.71 5.38 1.95
N LEU A 119 13.97 5.28 0.84
CA LEU A 119 14.20 6.13 -0.33
C LEU A 119 13.86 7.60 -0.04
N LEU A 120 12.74 7.87 0.63
CA LEU A 120 12.38 9.23 1.06
C LEU A 120 13.42 9.82 2.02
N GLN A 121 13.87 9.03 3.00
CA GLN A 121 14.94 9.44 3.91
C GLN A 121 16.21 9.79 3.14
N ALA A 122 16.62 8.98 2.19
CA ALA A 122 17.80 9.22 1.35
C ALA A 122 17.67 10.50 0.50
N LEU A 123 16.51 10.70 -0.15
CA LEU A 123 16.21 11.91 -0.93
C LEU A 123 16.32 13.18 -0.08
N LEU A 124 15.67 13.19 1.09
CA LEU A 124 15.68 14.34 1.99
C LEU A 124 17.06 14.59 2.60
N SER A 125 17.83 13.54 2.92
CA SER A 125 19.20 13.66 3.43
C SER A 125 20.19 14.20 2.39
N THR A 126 19.90 14.02 1.11
CA THR A 126 20.71 14.56 -0.01
C THR A 126 20.20 15.89 -0.54
N GLY A 127 19.21 16.50 0.11
CA GLY A 127 18.66 17.83 -0.26
C GLY A 127 17.76 17.80 -1.51
N GLN A 128 17.22 16.64 -1.88
CA GLN A 128 16.36 16.48 -3.06
C GLN A 128 14.87 16.65 -2.72
N ASP A 129 14.52 17.73 -2.02
CA ASP A 129 13.16 17.99 -1.52
C ASP A 129 12.11 18.03 -2.63
N LEU A 130 12.45 18.61 -3.79
CA LEU A 130 11.51 18.66 -4.92
C LEU A 130 11.19 17.28 -5.46
N LEU A 131 12.18 16.39 -5.55
CA LEU A 131 11.98 15.02 -6.00
C LEU A 131 11.19 14.22 -4.96
N ALA A 132 11.52 14.37 -3.68
CA ALA A 132 10.76 13.77 -2.58
C ALA A 132 9.29 14.22 -2.60
N LYS A 133 9.02 15.51 -2.82
CA LYS A 133 7.65 16.04 -2.96
C LYS A 133 6.89 15.41 -4.12
N LYS A 134 7.52 15.32 -5.31
CA LYS A 134 6.92 14.66 -6.48
C LYS A 134 6.63 13.18 -6.21
N PHE A 135 7.55 12.52 -5.53
CA PHE A 135 7.44 11.11 -5.19
C PHE A 135 6.26 10.84 -4.23
N VAL A 136 6.13 11.64 -3.16
CA VAL A 136 4.97 11.59 -2.25
C VAL A 136 3.66 11.88 -2.99
N ALA A 137 3.63 12.86 -3.88
CA ALA A 137 2.44 13.19 -4.67
C ALA A 137 1.99 12.00 -5.54
N SER A 138 2.94 11.23 -6.10
CA SER A 138 2.61 10.04 -6.90
C SER A 138 1.97 8.91 -6.08
N PHE A 139 2.36 8.72 -4.82
CA PHE A 139 1.68 7.74 -3.94
C PHE A 139 0.24 8.12 -3.71
N ARG A 140 0.01 9.38 -3.41
CA ARG A 140 -1.34 9.89 -3.12
C ARG A 140 -2.25 9.85 -4.35
N ALA A 141 -1.69 9.92 -5.55
CA ALA A 141 -2.43 9.76 -6.79
C ALA A 141 -2.88 8.32 -7.06
N MET A 142 -2.36 7.33 -6.32
CA MET A 142 -2.66 5.90 -6.48
C MET A 142 -3.13 5.26 -5.17
N PRO A 143 -4.31 5.65 -4.64
CA PRO A 143 -4.75 5.27 -3.30
C PRO A 143 -5.02 3.75 -3.15
N ILE A 144 -5.21 3.00 -4.22
CA ILE A 144 -5.37 1.55 -4.14
C ILE A 144 -4.04 0.86 -3.86
N ARG A 145 -2.97 1.22 -4.59
CA ARG A 145 -1.63 0.62 -4.42
C ARG A 145 -0.92 1.12 -3.17
N PHE A 146 -1.02 2.41 -2.93
CA PHE A 146 -0.46 3.08 -1.76
C PHE A 146 -1.59 3.47 -0.82
N ASP A 147 -2.31 2.46 -0.36
CA ASP A 147 -3.43 2.65 0.55
C ASP A 147 -2.99 3.43 1.79
N ARG A 148 -3.86 4.36 2.24
CA ARG A 148 -3.56 5.28 3.34
C ARG A 148 -3.16 4.53 4.60
N ASP A 149 -3.95 3.54 5.00
CA ASP A 149 -3.85 2.89 6.29
C ASP A 149 -2.78 1.80 6.31
N SER A 150 -2.64 1.05 5.21
CA SER A 150 -1.73 -0.09 5.13
C SER A 150 -0.34 0.26 4.57
N VAL A 151 -0.17 1.42 3.90
CA VAL A 151 1.12 1.82 3.28
C VAL A 151 1.56 3.20 3.71
N GLN A 152 0.73 4.25 3.50
CA GLN A 152 1.17 5.63 3.69
C GLN A 152 1.44 5.97 5.15
N ILE A 153 0.51 5.66 6.06
CA ILE A 153 0.69 5.92 7.49
C ILE A 153 1.86 5.12 8.08
N PRO A 154 1.98 3.80 7.86
CA PRO A 154 3.15 3.05 8.29
C PRO A 154 4.47 3.57 7.73
N CYS A 155 4.50 4.07 6.49
CA CYS A 155 5.69 4.69 5.91
C CYS A 155 6.06 5.98 6.66
N LEU A 156 5.10 6.88 6.92
CA LEU A 156 5.31 8.09 7.73
C LEU A 156 5.81 7.75 9.14
N LEU A 157 5.18 6.79 9.82
CA LEU A 157 5.60 6.35 11.15
C LEU A 157 7.03 5.81 11.18
N ASN A 158 7.52 5.21 10.10
CA ASN A 158 8.93 4.82 9.96
C ASN A 158 9.89 6.01 9.77
N LEU A 159 9.41 7.13 9.22
CA LEU A 159 10.23 8.33 8.96
C LEU A 159 10.30 9.29 10.15
N ILE A 160 9.28 9.34 10.99
CA ILE A 160 9.20 10.25 12.14
C ILE A 160 10.40 10.08 13.11
N PRO A 161 10.82 8.86 13.53
CA PRO A 161 11.96 8.71 14.44
C PRO A 161 13.26 9.28 13.91
N TRP A 162 13.46 9.24 12.59
CA TRP A 162 14.63 9.82 11.93
C TRP A 162 14.60 11.35 11.95
N SER A 163 13.43 11.94 11.79
CA SER A 163 13.24 13.39 11.65
C SER A 163 12.99 14.13 12.98
N ARG A 164 13.29 13.51 14.14
CA ARG A 164 12.97 14.00 15.50
C ARG A 164 13.41 15.43 15.81
N LYS A 165 14.45 15.97 15.15
CA LYS A 165 14.92 17.35 15.41
C LYS A 165 14.13 18.40 14.65
N GLN A 166 13.69 18.09 13.45
CA GLN A 166 12.90 18.98 12.60
C GLN A 166 12.30 18.16 11.46
N LEU A 167 10.99 18.12 11.39
CA LEU A 167 10.29 17.44 10.31
C LEU A 167 10.49 18.19 8.99
N PRO A 168 11.09 17.56 7.95
CA PRO A 168 11.22 18.19 6.65
C PRO A 168 9.88 18.69 6.12
N PRO A 169 9.79 19.85 5.44
CA PRO A 169 8.53 20.44 4.97
C PRO A 169 7.67 19.48 4.14
N VAL A 170 8.30 18.62 3.34
CA VAL A 170 7.61 17.59 2.53
C VAL A 170 6.87 16.59 3.41
N LEU A 171 7.53 16.10 4.47
CA LEU A 171 6.92 15.17 5.41
C LEU A 171 5.85 15.84 6.26
N ALA A 172 6.07 17.09 6.69
CA ALA A 172 5.09 17.86 7.43
C ALA A 172 3.79 18.07 6.61
N GLN A 173 3.92 18.43 5.33
CA GLN A 173 2.78 18.58 4.43
C GLN A 173 2.03 17.25 4.22
N TRP A 174 2.77 16.15 4.06
CA TRP A 174 2.15 14.82 3.90
C TRP A 174 1.45 14.37 5.16
N PHE A 175 2.08 14.57 6.32
CA PHE A 175 1.50 14.30 7.62
C PHE A 175 0.18 15.05 7.85
N GLU A 176 0.17 16.37 7.63
CA GLU A 176 -1.02 17.20 7.80
C GLU A 176 -2.15 16.82 6.82
N ALA A 177 -1.80 16.40 5.62
CA ALA A 177 -2.78 15.93 4.66
C ALA A 177 -3.46 14.62 5.14
N ILE A 178 -2.69 13.64 5.61
CA ILE A 178 -3.24 12.39 6.16
C ILE A 178 -4.05 12.67 7.44
N ARG A 179 -3.55 13.54 8.31
CA ARG A 179 -4.26 13.93 9.53
C ARG A 179 -5.62 14.57 9.21
N THR A 180 -5.66 15.45 8.23
CA THR A 180 -6.90 16.08 7.76
C THR A 180 -7.89 15.06 7.23
N GLU A 181 -7.43 14.08 6.45
CA GLU A 181 -8.26 12.98 5.94
C GLU A 181 -8.84 12.11 7.07
N LEU A 182 -8.02 11.78 8.09
CA LEU A 182 -8.47 11.02 9.25
C LEU A 182 -9.48 11.81 10.10
N ILE A 183 -9.26 13.09 10.33
CA ILE A 183 -10.20 13.97 11.04
C ILE A 183 -11.54 14.02 10.28
N ALA A 184 -11.51 14.16 8.96
CA ALA A 184 -12.72 14.16 8.15
C ALA A 184 -13.44 12.79 8.23
N ALA A 185 -12.72 11.69 8.14
CA ALA A 185 -13.27 10.33 8.24
C ALA A 185 -13.87 10.05 9.63
N THR A 186 -13.29 10.61 10.68
CA THR A 186 -13.75 10.44 12.08
C THR A 186 -14.68 11.55 12.59
N SER A 187 -15.06 12.49 11.73
CA SER A 187 -15.95 13.62 12.12
C SER A 187 -17.34 13.18 12.55
N ARG A 188 -17.82 12.04 12.06
CA ARG A 188 -19.12 11.45 12.41
C ARG A 188 -18.99 9.95 12.56
N SER A 189 -19.49 9.42 13.68
CA SER A 189 -19.56 7.97 13.88
C SER A 189 -20.58 7.35 12.91
N PRO A 190 -20.30 6.14 12.40
CA PRO A 190 -21.27 5.39 11.61
C PRO A 190 -22.58 5.20 12.38
N GLN A 191 -23.70 5.38 11.69
CA GLN A 191 -25.03 5.19 12.28
C GLN A 191 -25.60 3.86 11.82
N GLN A 192 -26.13 3.08 12.77
CA GLN A 192 -26.78 1.82 12.42
C GLN A 192 -28.03 2.10 11.57
N PRO A 193 -28.21 1.38 10.45
CA PRO A 193 -29.41 1.49 9.64
C PRO A 193 -30.67 1.17 10.47
N THR A 194 -31.68 2.03 10.38
CA THR A 194 -32.95 1.86 11.08
C THR A 194 -33.96 1.01 10.31
N ASN A 195 -33.62 0.62 9.11
CA ASN A 195 -34.46 -0.20 8.22
C ASN A 195 -33.61 -1.22 7.45
N TRP A 196 -34.26 -1.98 6.56
CA TRP A 196 -33.62 -3.02 5.76
C TRP A 196 -33.08 -2.52 4.41
N THR A 197 -33.00 -1.23 4.15
CA THR A 197 -32.29 -0.72 2.96
C THR A 197 -30.80 -1.00 3.08
N ARG A 198 -30.20 -1.57 2.03
CA ARG A 198 -28.75 -1.85 1.97
C ARG A 198 -28.12 -1.16 0.76
N PRO A 199 -26.93 -0.57 0.96
CA PRO A 199 -26.20 0.09 -0.10
C PRO A 199 -25.58 -0.97 -1.01
N ALA A 200 -26.22 -1.26 -2.14
CA ALA A 200 -25.55 -1.96 -3.22
C ALA A 200 -26.26 -1.65 -4.52
N LYS A 201 -25.50 -1.29 -5.53
CA LYS A 201 -25.96 -1.19 -6.90
C LYS A 201 -25.16 -2.20 -7.70
N ILE A 202 -25.80 -3.32 -8.02
CA ILE A 202 -25.23 -4.35 -8.87
C ILE A 202 -25.36 -3.85 -10.29
N GLU A 203 -24.29 -3.30 -10.86
CA GLU A 203 -24.23 -2.90 -12.25
C GLU A 203 -23.93 -4.12 -13.12
N GLY A 204 -24.56 -4.20 -14.27
CA GLY A 204 -24.53 -5.40 -15.11
C GLY A 204 -23.14 -5.87 -15.45
N THR A 205 -22.70 -6.91 -14.80
CA THR A 205 -21.66 -7.76 -15.34
C THR A 205 -22.28 -8.60 -16.43
N TYR A 206 -21.93 -8.33 -17.66
CA TYR A 206 -22.14 -9.27 -18.76
C TYR A 206 -21.25 -10.48 -18.49
N GLY A 207 -21.75 -11.42 -17.69
CA GLY A 207 -21.11 -12.72 -17.55
C GLY A 207 -21.05 -13.37 -18.91
N MET A 208 -19.96 -14.04 -19.21
CA MET A 208 -19.74 -14.77 -20.47
C MET A 208 -20.85 -15.81 -20.79
N PHE A 209 -21.78 -15.99 -19.88
CA PHE A 209 -22.92 -16.94 -19.98
C PHE A 209 -24.30 -16.29 -19.79
N GLY A 210 -24.42 -14.96 -19.91
CA GLY A 210 -25.73 -14.30 -20.02
C GLY A 210 -26.70 -14.55 -18.87
N VAL A 211 -26.23 -14.83 -17.65
CA VAL A 211 -27.10 -14.93 -16.48
C VAL A 211 -27.49 -13.53 -16.06
N SER A 212 -28.51 -13.31 -16.29
CA SER A 212 -29.58 -12.44 -16.66
C SER A 212 -29.62 -11.19 -15.80
N SER A 213 -29.67 -10.04 -16.45
CA SER A 213 -30.16 -8.74 -15.95
C SER A 213 -31.39 -8.87 -15.01
N ARG A 214 -32.15 -9.96 -15.11
CA ARG A 214 -33.29 -10.30 -14.28
C ARG A 214 -32.92 -10.45 -12.80
N TYR A 215 -31.89 -11.23 -12.45
CA TYR A 215 -31.51 -11.43 -11.05
C TYR A 215 -30.83 -10.19 -10.49
N ASN A 216 -30.04 -9.47 -11.26
CA ASN A 216 -29.44 -8.21 -10.83
C ASN A 216 -30.53 -7.17 -10.51
N THR A 217 -31.56 -7.08 -11.34
CA THR A 217 -32.71 -6.21 -11.08
C THR A 217 -33.47 -6.63 -9.82
N GLN A 218 -33.67 -7.94 -9.63
CA GLN A 218 -34.34 -8.48 -8.45
C GLN A 218 -33.52 -8.24 -7.17
N LEU A 219 -32.20 -8.44 -7.24
CA LEU A 219 -31.26 -8.18 -6.11
C LEU A 219 -31.24 -6.69 -5.77
N ASN A 220 -31.09 -5.80 -6.74
CA ASN A 220 -31.10 -4.36 -6.51
C ASN A 220 -32.42 -3.91 -5.88
N LYS A 221 -33.57 -4.41 -6.37
CA LYS A 221 -34.87 -4.11 -5.78
C LYS A 221 -34.98 -4.63 -4.35
N PHE A 222 -34.51 -5.86 -4.09
CA PHE A 222 -34.47 -6.44 -2.75
C PHE A 222 -33.58 -5.61 -1.82
N LEU A 223 -32.37 -5.27 -2.23
CA LEU A 223 -31.45 -4.48 -1.40
C LEU A 223 -32.00 -3.10 -1.08
N ALA A 224 -32.67 -2.45 -2.01
CA ALA A 224 -33.29 -1.14 -1.82
C ALA A 224 -34.57 -1.17 -0.99
N ASP A 225 -35.23 -2.32 -0.83
CA ASP A 225 -36.49 -2.41 -0.08
C ASP A 225 -36.26 -2.23 1.43
N PRO A 226 -36.85 -1.20 2.08
CA PRO A 226 -36.67 -0.94 3.51
C PRO A 226 -37.42 -1.92 4.42
N LYS A 227 -38.33 -2.73 3.91
CA LYS A 227 -39.22 -3.60 4.69
C LYS A 227 -38.85 -5.07 4.59
N THR A 228 -38.28 -5.49 3.47
CA THR A 228 -38.00 -6.88 3.21
C THR A 228 -36.61 -7.27 3.71
N GLU A 229 -36.57 -8.17 4.68
CA GLU A 229 -35.32 -8.72 5.26
C GLU A 229 -34.79 -9.91 4.46
N THR A 230 -35.68 -10.74 3.91
CA THR A 230 -35.32 -12.01 3.30
C THR A 230 -35.91 -12.11 1.90
N LEU A 231 -35.10 -12.61 0.94
CA LEU A 231 -35.50 -12.91 -0.44
C LEU A 231 -35.28 -14.40 -0.74
N THR A 232 -36.31 -15.07 -1.23
CA THR A 232 -36.21 -16.46 -1.70
C THR A 232 -36.22 -16.52 -3.21
N ILE A 233 -35.24 -17.20 -3.81
CA ILE A 233 -35.10 -17.35 -5.26
C ILE A 233 -35.13 -18.83 -5.61
N LEU A 234 -36.09 -19.20 -6.47
CA LEU A 234 -36.14 -20.49 -7.13
C LEU A 234 -35.38 -20.41 -8.46
N ALA A 235 -34.21 -21.04 -8.51
CA ALA A 235 -33.34 -20.99 -9.68
C ALA A 235 -32.61 -22.32 -9.87
N ALA A 236 -32.08 -22.58 -11.07
CA ALA A 236 -31.20 -23.70 -11.34
C ALA A 236 -29.90 -23.57 -10.53
N GLU A 237 -29.16 -24.65 -10.35
CA GLU A 237 -27.93 -24.64 -9.56
C GLU A 237 -26.90 -23.66 -10.11
N SER A 238 -26.69 -23.65 -11.41
CA SER A 238 -25.77 -22.71 -12.07
C SER A 238 -26.15 -21.25 -11.83
N GLU A 239 -27.45 -20.94 -11.87
CA GLU A 239 -27.97 -19.59 -11.60
C GLU A 239 -27.81 -19.22 -10.14
N ARG A 240 -28.04 -20.13 -9.19
CA ARG A 240 -27.81 -19.90 -7.76
C ARG A 240 -26.35 -19.58 -7.48
N ASN A 241 -25.43 -20.34 -8.06
CA ASN A 241 -23.99 -20.12 -7.93
C ASN A 241 -23.57 -18.77 -8.48
N GLU A 242 -24.15 -18.34 -9.61
CA GLU A 242 -23.92 -17.01 -10.19
C GLU A 242 -24.44 -15.89 -9.28
N ILE A 243 -25.63 -16.04 -8.70
CA ILE A 243 -26.19 -15.08 -7.75
C ILE A 243 -25.28 -14.96 -6.52
N ILE A 244 -24.82 -16.08 -5.96
CA ILE A 244 -23.89 -16.11 -4.81
C ILE A 244 -22.58 -15.39 -5.18
N ARG A 245 -22.02 -15.69 -6.36
CA ARG A 245 -20.81 -15.03 -6.84
C ARG A 245 -21.02 -13.52 -6.98
N THR A 246 -22.14 -13.09 -7.56
CA THR A 246 -22.48 -11.67 -7.72
C THR A 246 -22.58 -10.96 -6.37
N VAL A 247 -23.29 -11.54 -5.42
CA VAL A 247 -23.44 -11.01 -4.06
C VAL A 247 -22.09 -10.87 -3.35
N ASN A 248 -21.21 -11.87 -3.49
CA ASN A 248 -19.88 -11.85 -2.88
C ASN A 248 -18.95 -10.84 -3.57
N THR A 249 -18.92 -10.80 -4.90
CA THR A 249 -18.10 -9.86 -5.68
C THR A 249 -18.44 -8.40 -5.38
N HIS A 250 -19.73 -8.10 -5.28
CA HIS A 250 -20.20 -6.75 -4.96
C HIS A 250 -20.26 -6.48 -3.43
N GLN A 251 -19.80 -7.41 -2.60
CA GLN A 251 -19.81 -7.30 -1.14
C GLN A 251 -21.17 -6.83 -0.58
N CYS A 252 -22.26 -7.35 -1.17
CA CYS A 252 -23.60 -7.01 -0.73
C CYS A 252 -23.83 -7.41 0.72
N ASP A 253 -24.57 -6.61 1.46
CA ASP A 253 -24.92 -6.88 2.85
C ASP A 253 -25.99 -7.97 2.97
N VAL A 254 -25.67 -9.17 2.52
CA VAL A 254 -26.54 -10.35 2.60
C VAL A 254 -25.74 -11.60 2.94
N THR A 255 -26.34 -12.48 3.69
CA THR A 255 -25.93 -13.90 3.81
C THR A 255 -26.81 -14.74 2.92
N HIS A 256 -26.35 -15.94 2.58
CA HIS A 256 -27.11 -16.88 1.77
C HIS A 256 -27.14 -18.27 2.40
N ARG A 257 -28.23 -18.97 2.17
CA ARG A 257 -28.38 -20.39 2.52
C ARG A 257 -29.21 -21.10 1.45
N LEU A 258 -28.99 -22.42 1.32
CA LEU A 258 -29.79 -23.29 0.46
C LEU A 258 -30.81 -23.99 1.32
N GLU A 259 -32.08 -23.90 0.95
CA GLU A 259 -33.17 -24.63 1.60
C GLU A 259 -33.78 -25.62 0.62
N LYS A 260 -34.03 -26.84 1.10
CA LYS A 260 -34.72 -27.86 0.31
C LYS A 260 -36.22 -27.72 0.52
N LYS A 261 -36.94 -27.52 -0.61
CA LYS A 261 -38.42 -27.50 -0.61
C LYS A 261 -38.94 -28.59 -1.56
N GLY A 262 -39.35 -29.69 -0.98
CA GLY A 262 -39.68 -30.92 -1.77
C GLY A 262 -38.41 -31.44 -2.48
N ASN A 263 -38.50 -31.59 -3.79
CA ASN A 263 -37.37 -32.08 -4.62
C ASN A 263 -36.49 -30.97 -5.20
N ARG A 264 -36.71 -29.69 -4.83
CA ARG A 264 -35.98 -28.55 -5.36
C ARG A 264 -35.25 -27.81 -4.25
N TYR A 265 -34.09 -27.23 -4.59
CA TYR A 265 -33.39 -26.29 -3.73
C TYR A 265 -33.77 -24.86 -4.09
N GLN A 266 -33.99 -24.06 -3.08
CA GLN A 266 -34.17 -22.61 -3.21
C GLN A 266 -33.02 -21.88 -2.53
N LEU A 267 -32.61 -20.74 -3.09
CA LEU A 267 -31.62 -19.84 -2.51
C LEU A 267 -32.37 -18.82 -1.63
N VAL A 268 -32.02 -18.76 -0.37
CA VAL A 268 -32.54 -17.78 0.57
C VAL A 268 -31.42 -16.77 0.87
N LEU A 269 -31.68 -15.50 0.58
CA LEU A 269 -30.79 -14.38 0.87
C LEU A 269 -31.39 -13.62 2.06
N THR A 270 -30.58 -13.35 3.09
CA THR A 270 -30.97 -12.57 4.26
C THR A 270 -30.08 -11.35 4.40
N LYS A 271 -30.66 -10.17 4.53
CA LYS A 271 -29.90 -8.92 4.72
C LYS A 271 -29.17 -8.92 6.06
N THR A 272 -27.98 -8.32 6.05
CA THR A 272 -27.11 -8.16 7.21
C THR A 272 -26.74 -6.70 7.44
N LEU A 273 -25.91 -6.45 8.45
CA LEU A 273 -25.33 -5.15 8.75
C LEU A 273 -23.86 -5.05 8.33
N GLY A 274 -23.41 -5.89 7.39
CA GLY A 274 -22.00 -6.03 7.07
C GLY A 274 -21.29 -4.72 6.69
N SER A 275 -21.92 -3.83 5.91
CA SER A 275 -21.33 -2.52 5.58
C SER A 275 -21.25 -1.61 6.80
N TYR A 276 -22.25 -1.63 7.67
CA TYR A 276 -22.22 -0.89 8.93
C TYR A 276 -21.10 -1.40 9.85
N GLU A 277 -20.99 -2.71 10.02
CA GLU A 277 -19.95 -3.33 10.84
C GLU A 277 -18.54 -3.01 10.32
N ARG A 278 -18.35 -3.06 8.98
CA ARG A 278 -17.10 -2.60 8.35
C ARG A 278 -16.83 -1.13 8.60
N ALA A 279 -17.85 -0.27 8.49
CA ALA A 279 -17.72 1.16 8.74
C ALA A 279 -17.38 1.46 10.22
N VAL A 280 -17.98 0.75 11.17
CA VAL A 280 -17.67 0.88 12.61
C VAL A 280 -16.23 0.45 12.88
N LYS A 281 -15.79 -0.66 12.30
CA LYS A 281 -14.41 -1.13 12.42
C LYS A 281 -13.43 -0.10 11.84
N GLN A 282 -13.68 0.37 10.62
CA GLN A 282 -12.83 1.39 9.96
C GLN A 282 -12.76 2.66 10.78
N TYR A 283 -13.88 3.16 11.30
CA TYR A 283 -13.94 4.32 12.17
C TYR A 283 -13.08 4.14 13.44
N ALA A 284 -13.16 2.98 14.08
CA ALA A 284 -12.36 2.68 15.26
C ALA A 284 -10.85 2.59 14.91
N ASP A 285 -10.51 2.04 13.77
CA ASP A 285 -9.12 1.94 13.30
C ASP A 285 -8.56 3.32 12.90
N ASP A 286 -9.37 4.17 12.23
CA ASP A 286 -9.01 5.57 11.92
C ASP A 286 -8.76 6.40 13.19
N LEU A 287 -9.56 6.22 14.25
CA LEU A 287 -9.33 6.88 15.53
C LEU A 287 -8.01 6.46 16.18
N LYS A 288 -7.65 5.16 16.13
CA LYS A 288 -6.36 4.67 16.64
C LYS A 288 -5.19 5.27 15.86
N LEU A 289 -5.31 5.34 14.53
CA LEU A 289 -4.28 5.93 13.68
C LEU A 289 -4.13 7.43 13.95
N LEU A 290 -5.24 8.15 14.13
CA LEU A 290 -5.22 9.57 14.47
C LEU A 290 -4.54 9.81 15.84
N ALA A 291 -4.82 8.96 16.85
CA ALA A 291 -4.17 9.03 18.14
C ALA A 291 -2.66 8.74 18.03
N ALA A 292 -2.26 7.68 17.30
CA ALA A 292 -0.87 7.36 17.06
C ALA A 292 -0.10 8.51 16.39
N LEU A 293 -0.72 9.20 15.42
CA LEU A 293 -0.13 10.38 14.80
C LEU A 293 -0.03 11.55 15.76
N ALA A 294 -1.01 11.75 16.66
CA ALA A 294 -0.97 12.84 17.65
C ALA A 294 0.16 12.67 18.67
N ASP A 295 0.40 11.44 19.14
CA ASP A 295 1.50 11.14 20.10
C ASP A 295 2.87 11.51 19.53
N HIS A 296 3.04 11.46 18.21
CA HIS A 296 4.29 11.84 17.56
C HIS A 296 4.46 13.36 17.39
N VAL A 297 3.38 14.14 17.38
CA VAL A 297 3.43 15.61 17.28
C VAL A 297 3.77 16.25 18.63
N VAL A 298 3.29 15.69 19.74
CA VAL A 298 3.52 16.23 21.09
C VAL A 298 4.99 16.07 21.53
N GLY A 299 5.75 15.19 20.86
CA GLY A 299 7.18 14.99 21.12
C GLY A 299 8.11 15.86 20.28
N MET A 300 7.58 16.75 19.43
CA MET A 300 8.30 17.73 18.61
C MET A 300 8.20 19.13 19.21
#